data_8484e1f4d7d54c43536ebce52d9a4f88
#
_entry.id   8484e1f4d7d54c43536ebce52d9a4f88
#
_cell.length_a   1.000
_cell.length_b   1.000
_cell.length_c   1.000
_cell.angle_alpha   90.00
_cell.angle_beta   90.00
_cell.angle_gamma   90.00
#
_symmetry.space_group_name_H-M   'P 1'
#
loop_
_entity.id
_entity.type
_entity.pdbx_description
1 polymer ?
#
loop_
_entity_poly.entity_id
_entity_poly.type
_entity_poly.pdbx_seq_one_letter_code
_entity_poly.pdbx_strand_id
1 'polypeptide(L)'
;MDVKEFTAAYREAFGERPELPLLFRYTDSPMRPVEKVGGCFFKALAEARRGLPVSLNAGNIGCGGGKFYTGFSPMPEFVPQFVSLKERYKRTPEMVLEFIAALDLRPAPKAWLEFVRADVAETFDGAEGVLFFAAPDALAGLVTWATFDNNAADAVASPFGSGCSSVVAQAVQENRNGGRRCFLGLFDPSVRPWVEPDVLSFVVPMSRFREMCGMMRASCLFDTHAWSKVRERINNDN
;
A
#
# COMPACT_ATOMS: atom_id res chain seq x y z
N MET A 1 17.91 7.36 -7.98
CA MET A 1 17.93 6.73 -6.62
C MET A 1 17.57 5.26 -6.79
N ASP A 2 18.46 4.37 -6.43
CA ASP A 2 18.19 2.93 -6.35
C ASP A 2 17.56 2.55 -4.98
N VAL A 3 17.27 1.24 -4.76
CA VAL A 3 16.60 0.78 -3.54
C VAL A 3 17.47 0.99 -2.29
N LYS A 4 18.78 0.80 -2.39
CA LYS A 4 19.71 0.98 -1.26
C LYS A 4 19.83 2.44 -0.89
N GLU A 5 19.99 3.31 -1.88
CA GLU A 5 20.01 4.76 -1.69
C GLU A 5 18.71 5.27 -1.08
N PHE A 6 17.55 4.76 -1.57
CA PHE A 6 16.25 5.09 -0.99
C PHE A 6 16.13 4.63 0.47
N THR A 7 16.52 3.40 0.77
CA THR A 7 16.45 2.86 2.14
C THR A 7 17.28 3.70 3.10
N ALA A 8 18.49 4.09 2.70
CA ALA A 8 19.35 4.99 3.49
C ALA A 8 18.72 6.37 3.66
N ALA A 9 18.22 6.98 2.58
CA ALA A 9 17.55 8.28 2.65
C ALA A 9 16.27 8.24 3.48
N TYR A 10 15.50 7.16 3.43
CA TYR A 10 14.31 6.96 4.25
C TYR A 10 14.68 6.92 5.75
N ARG A 11 15.73 6.17 6.13
CA ARG A 11 16.22 6.14 7.50
C ARG A 11 16.73 7.50 7.97
N GLU A 12 17.45 8.21 7.12
CA GLU A 12 17.89 9.57 7.40
C GLU A 12 16.71 10.53 7.65
N ALA A 13 15.66 10.42 6.83
CA ALA A 13 14.48 11.28 6.90
C ALA A 13 13.55 10.98 8.08
N PHE A 14 13.26 9.70 8.34
CA PHE A 14 12.25 9.25 9.30
C PHE A 14 12.84 8.67 10.59
N GLY A 15 14.11 8.26 10.58
CA GLY A 15 14.76 7.54 11.69
C GLY A 15 14.61 6.02 11.60
N GLU A 16 15.03 5.32 12.64
CA GLU A 16 15.11 3.86 12.65
C GLU A 16 13.79 3.17 13.04
N ARG A 17 12.92 3.84 13.79
CA ARG A 17 11.68 3.25 14.31
C ARG A 17 10.62 2.99 13.25
N PRO A 18 10.31 3.91 12.31
CA PRO A 18 9.32 3.63 11.28
C PRO A 18 9.70 2.41 10.44
N GLU A 19 8.73 1.57 10.16
CA GLU A 19 8.94 0.42 9.32
C GLU A 19 9.40 0.82 7.92
N LEU A 20 10.31 0.03 7.36
CA LEU A 20 10.65 0.17 5.95
C LEU A 20 9.46 -0.27 5.09
N PRO A 21 9.17 0.43 3.99
CA PRO A 21 8.04 0.10 3.14
C PRO A 21 8.23 -1.21 2.40
N LEU A 22 7.12 -1.75 1.91
CA LEU A 22 7.07 -2.92 1.04
C LEU A 22 6.99 -2.48 -0.42
N LEU A 23 7.84 -3.03 -1.26
CA LEU A 23 7.64 -3.03 -2.70
C LEU A 23 6.71 -4.19 -3.05
N PHE A 24 5.81 -4.00 -4.00
CA PHE A 24 5.03 -5.10 -4.52
C PHE A 24 5.01 -5.14 -6.05
N ARG A 25 5.01 -6.36 -6.59
CA ARG A 25 5.06 -6.61 -8.03
C ARG A 25 4.35 -7.89 -8.41
N TYR A 26 3.88 -7.97 -9.64
CA TYR A 26 3.50 -9.25 -10.23
C TYR A 26 4.72 -9.94 -10.85
N THR A 27 4.85 -11.27 -10.66
CA THR A 27 5.99 -12.04 -11.12
C THR A 27 5.60 -13.48 -11.48
N ASP A 28 6.35 -14.11 -12.37
CA ASP A 28 6.26 -15.55 -12.63
C ASP A 28 7.36 -16.33 -11.90
N SER A 29 8.33 -15.61 -11.29
CA SER A 29 9.43 -16.18 -10.52
C SER A 29 9.38 -15.70 -9.07
N PRO A 30 8.57 -16.34 -8.21
CA PRO A 30 8.37 -15.92 -6.84
C PRO A 30 9.61 -16.17 -5.99
N MET A 31 9.98 -15.23 -5.11
CA MET A 31 11.10 -15.41 -4.17
C MET A 31 10.75 -16.42 -3.07
N ARG A 32 9.55 -16.29 -2.48
CA ARG A 32 9.11 -17.14 -1.37
C ARG A 32 7.59 -17.36 -1.42
N PRO A 33 7.12 -18.40 -2.13
CA PRO A 33 5.73 -18.83 -2.00
C PRO A 33 5.42 -19.17 -0.54
N VAL A 34 4.31 -18.65 -0.02
CA VAL A 34 3.84 -18.98 1.33
C VAL A 34 2.79 -20.08 1.28
N GLU A 35 2.62 -20.80 2.37
CA GLU A 35 1.50 -21.71 2.54
C GLU A 35 0.16 -20.97 2.49
N LYS A 36 -0.95 -21.70 2.37
CA LYS A 36 -2.28 -21.11 2.32
C LYS A 36 -2.55 -20.24 3.54
N VAL A 37 -2.71 -18.96 3.30
CA VAL A 37 -3.02 -17.97 4.34
C VAL A 37 -4.50 -18.11 4.73
N GLY A 38 -4.75 -18.67 5.90
CA GLY A 38 -6.11 -18.69 6.47
C GLY A 38 -6.55 -17.32 6.95
N GLY A 39 -7.77 -16.89 6.61
CA GLY A 39 -8.33 -15.61 7.03
C GLY A 39 -7.89 -14.44 6.15
N CYS A 40 -7.59 -13.30 6.77
CA CYS A 40 -7.33 -12.06 6.04
C CYS A 40 -5.97 -12.07 5.31
N PHE A 41 -5.95 -11.46 4.13
CA PHE A 41 -4.77 -11.16 3.32
C PHE A 41 -3.63 -10.48 4.12
N PHE A 42 -3.99 -9.61 5.07
CA PHE A 42 -3.01 -8.87 5.89
C PHE A 42 -2.17 -9.75 6.83
N LYS A 43 -2.60 -10.98 7.11
CA LYS A 43 -1.73 -11.94 7.81
C LYS A 43 -0.43 -12.22 7.07
N ALA A 44 -0.50 -12.35 5.75
CA ALA A 44 0.69 -12.56 4.93
C ALA A 44 1.57 -11.30 4.93
N LEU A 45 0.98 -10.11 4.82
CA LEU A 45 1.74 -8.86 4.83
C LEU A 45 2.50 -8.64 6.14
N ALA A 46 2.02 -9.17 7.27
CA ALA A 46 2.75 -9.12 8.53
C ALA A 46 4.12 -9.83 8.46
N GLU A 47 4.28 -10.88 7.64
CA GLU A 47 5.58 -11.51 7.40
C GLU A 47 6.47 -10.62 6.54
N ALA A 48 5.93 -10.03 5.47
CA ALA A 48 6.67 -9.11 4.61
C ALA A 48 7.21 -7.89 5.38
N ARG A 49 6.41 -7.32 6.28
CA ARG A 49 6.80 -6.21 7.18
C ARG A 49 8.00 -6.58 8.07
N ARG A 50 8.13 -7.86 8.45
CA ARG A 50 9.30 -8.37 9.21
C ARG A 50 10.51 -8.70 8.34
N GLY A 51 10.45 -8.45 7.03
CA GLY A 51 11.56 -8.67 6.08
C GLY A 51 11.61 -10.06 5.45
N LEU A 52 10.55 -10.86 5.59
CA LEU A 52 10.43 -12.14 4.89
C LEU A 52 9.62 -11.94 3.61
N PRO A 53 10.19 -12.08 2.42
CA PRO A 53 9.44 -11.96 1.17
C PRO A 53 8.19 -12.84 1.18
N VAL A 54 7.09 -12.35 0.61
CA VAL A 54 5.82 -13.07 0.56
C VAL A 54 5.30 -13.09 -0.87
N SER A 55 5.13 -14.28 -1.44
CA SER A 55 4.58 -14.46 -2.78
C SER A 55 3.21 -15.14 -2.69
N LEU A 56 2.19 -14.44 -3.19
CA LEU A 56 0.77 -14.78 -3.11
C LEU A 56 0.19 -15.06 -4.49
N ASN A 57 -0.78 -15.99 -4.54
CA ASN A 57 -1.55 -16.31 -5.76
C ASN A 57 -2.96 -16.78 -5.43
N ALA A 58 -3.73 -17.17 -6.45
CA ALA A 58 -5.09 -17.69 -6.28
C ALA A 58 -5.18 -18.90 -5.33
N GLY A 59 -4.13 -19.73 -5.24
CA GLY A 59 -4.09 -20.96 -4.44
C GLY A 59 -3.86 -20.69 -2.94
N ASN A 60 -3.04 -19.69 -2.62
CA ASN A 60 -2.62 -19.44 -1.25
C ASN A 60 -3.29 -18.23 -0.56
N ILE A 61 -3.92 -17.31 -1.28
CA ILE A 61 -4.76 -16.28 -0.68
C ILE A 61 -6.05 -16.92 -0.15
N GLY A 62 -6.31 -16.83 1.15
CA GLY A 62 -7.46 -17.46 1.79
C GLY A 62 -8.78 -16.70 1.63
N CYS A 63 -8.76 -15.37 1.55
CA CYS A 63 -9.97 -14.55 1.50
C CYS A 63 -10.39 -14.17 0.07
N GLY A 64 -11.71 -14.16 -0.19
CA GLY A 64 -12.27 -13.82 -1.50
C GLY A 64 -11.96 -12.38 -1.93
N GLY A 65 -12.02 -11.42 -1.01
CA GLY A 65 -11.66 -10.03 -1.27
C GLY A 65 -10.18 -9.88 -1.68
N GLY A 66 -9.26 -10.56 -0.98
CA GLY A 66 -7.85 -10.57 -1.35
C GLY A 66 -7.64 -11.09 -2.78
N LYS A 67 -8.24 -12.23 -3.13
CA LYS A 67 -8.15 -12.77 -4.51
C LYS A 67 -8.70 -11.81 -5.56
N PHE A 68 -9.86 -11.22 -5.27
CA PHE A 68 -10.53 -10.33 -6.20
C PHE A 68 -9.74 -9.04 -6.43
N TYR A 69 -9.41 -8.30 -5.35
CA TYR A 69 -8.73 -7.01 -5.48
C TYR A 69 -7.26 -7.11 -5.94
N THR A 70 -6.69 -8.31 -5.94
CA THR A 70 -5.38 -8.57 -6.53
C THR A 70 -5.45 -9.19 -7.94
N GLY A 71 -6.65 -9.33 -8.50
CA GLY A 71 -6.86 -9.81 -9.88
C GLY A 71 -6.78 -11.33 -10.05
N PHE A 72 -6.71 -12.11 -8.97
CA PHE A 72 -6.62 -13.58 -9.05
C PHE A 72 -7.96 -14.30 -9.11
N SER A 73 -9.08 -13.61 -8.96
CA SER A 73 -10.40 -14.18 -9.14
C SER A 73 -11.40 -13.12 -9.60
N PRO A 74 -12.52 -13.53 -10.23
CA PRO A 74 -13.66 -12.63 -10.42
C PRO A 74 -14.25 -12.21 -9.06
N MET A 75 -15.09 -11.16 -9.09
CA MET A 75 -15.83 -10.72 -7.91
C MET A 75 -16.79 -11.82 -7.45
N PRO A 76 -16.79 -12.20 -6.16
CA PRO A 76 -17.82 -13.09 -5.64
C PRO A 76 -19.21 -12.42 -5.72
N GLU A 77 -20.21 -13.15 -6.18
CA GLU A 77 -21.56 -12.62 -6.43
C GLU A 77 -22.24 -11.98 -5.20
N PHE A 78 -21.91 -12.48 -4.02
CA PHE A 78 -22.50 -11.98 -2.76
C PHE A 78 -21.93 -10.63 -2.29
N VAL A 79 -20.79 -10.17 -2.83
CA VAL A 79 -20.06 -9.00 -2.33
C VAL A 79 -20.92 -7.73 -2.30
N PRO A 80 -21.69 -7.35 -3.33
CA PRO A 80 -22.48 -6.12 -3.27
C PRO A 80 -23.48 -6.11 -2.11
N GLN A 81 -24.23 -7.21 -1.92
CA GLN A 81 -25.20 -7.34 -0.83
C GLN A 81 -24.51 -7.44 0.53
N PHE A 82 -23.42 -8.18 0.63
CA PHE A 82 -22.67 -8.32 1.88
C PHE A 82 -22.13 -6.97 2.36
N VAL A 83 -21.43 -6.24 1.50
CA VAL A 83 -20.80 -4.95 1.83
C VAL A 83 -21.83 -3.88 2.17
N SER A 84 -23.01 -3.87 1.49
CA SER A 84 -24.03 -2.84 1.73
C SER A 84 -25.05 -3.23 2.80
N LEU A 85 -25.63 -4.44 2.73
CA LEU A 85 -26.75 -4.82 3.61
C LEU A 85 -26.32 -5.48 4.91
N LYS A 86 -25.16 -6.15 4.94
CA LYS A 86 -24.59 -6.80 6.13
C LYS A 86 -23.64 -5.90 6.88
N GLU A 87 -22.52 -5.52 6.23
CA GLU A 87 -21.48 -4.69 6.82
C GLU A 87 -21.86 -3.19 6.84
N ARG A 88 -22.78 -2.77 5.98
CA ARG A 88 -23.28 -1.39 5.86
C ARG A 88 -22.19 -0.35 5.57
N TYR A 89 -21.16 -0.73 4.84
CA TYR A 89 -20.08 0.19 4.44
C TYR A 89 -20.48 1.09 3.27
N LYS A 90 -21.46 0.68 2.49
CA LYS A 90 -22.12 1.47 1.44
C LYS A 90 -23.63 1.35 1.61
N ARG A 91 -24.35 2.38 1.22
CA ARG A 91 -25.81 2.44 1.41
C ARG A 91 -26.56 1.39 0.61
N THR A 92 -26.13 1.13 -0.62
CA THR A 92 -26.78 0.20 -1.53
C THR A 92 -25.80 -0.71 -2.26
N PRO A 93 -26.25 -1.88 -2.79
CA PRO A 93 -25.41 -2.74 -3.61
C PRO A 93 -24.87 -2.04 -4.87
N GLU A 94 -25.66 -1.14 -5.48
CA GLU A 94 -25.28 -0.37 -6.66
C GLU A 94 -24.07 0.51 -6.39
N MET A 95 -24.02 1.19 -5.24
CA MET A 95 -22.84 1.98 -4.83
C MET A 95 -21.58 1.13 -4.65
N VAL A 96 -21.72 -0.14 -4.27
CA VAL A 96 -20.60 -1.08 -4.21
C VAL A 96 -20.11 -1.42 -5.63
N LEU A 97 -21.04 -1.69 -6.53
CA LEU A 97 -20.72 -1.98 -7.93
C LEU A 97 -20.09 -0.79 -8.64
N GLU A 98 -20.59 0.43 -8.42
CA GLU A 98 -19.99 1.67 -8.94
C GLU A 98 -18.55 1.86 -8.46
N PHE A 99 -18.30 1.67 -7.16
CA PHE A 99 -16.94 1.73 -6.61
C PHE A 99 -16.02 0.68 -7.25
N ILE A 100 -16.47 -0.56 -7.38
CA ILE A 100 -15.68 -1.63 -7.98
C ILE A 100 -15.43 -1.36 -9.47
N ALA A 101 -16.42 -0.88 -10.21
CA ALA A 101 -16.27 -0.50 -11.62
C ALA A 101 -15.23 0.63 -11.78
N ALA A 102 -15.23 1.62 -10.88
CA ALA A 102 -14.27 2.72 -10.91
C ALA A 102 -12.82 2.28 -10.66
N LEU A 103 -12.60 1.13 -10.03
CA LEU A 103 -11.25 0.56 -9.86
C LEU A 103 -10.67 0.00 -11.16
N ASP A 104 -11.47 -0.23 -12.19
CA ASP A 104 -11.05 -0.85 -13.47
C ASP A 104 -10.08 -2.03 -13.25
N LEU A 105 -10.48 -2.96 -12.37
CA LEU A 105 -9.66 -4.11 -12.03
C LEU A 105 -9.40 -4.99 -13.24
N ARG A 106 -8.15 -5.39 -13.41
CA ARG A 106 -7.73 -6.33 -14.46
C ARG A 106 -7.30 -7.65 -13.82
N PRO A 107 -7.41 -8.77 -14.56
CA PRO A 107 -6.79 -10.01 -14.14
C PRO A 107 -5.31 -9.80 -13.82
N ALA A 108 -4.80 -10.53 -12.82
CA ALA A 108 -3.38 -10.51 -12.48
C ALA A 108 -2.52 -10.81 -13.71
N PRO A 109 -1.55 -9.95 -14.05
CA PRO A 109 -0.78 -10.10 -15.30
C PRO A 109 0.21 -11.26 -15.25
N LYS A 110 0.50 -11.80 -14.06
CA LYS A 110 1.42 -12.91 -13.82
C LYS A 110 0.92 -13.81 -12.70
N ALA A 111 1.58 -14.96 -12.53
CA ALA A 111 1.13 -16.02 -11.64
C ALA A 111 1.16 -15.65 -10.14
N TRP A 112 2.00 -14.71 -9.72
CA TRP A 112 2.23 -14.34 -8.34
C TRP A 112 2.19 -12.84 -8.13
N LEU A 113 1.68 -12.41 -6.98
CA LEU A 113 1.86 -11.08 -6.40
C LEU A 113 2.85 -11.19 -5.25
N GLU A 114 3.96 -10.48 -5.34
CA GLU A 114 5.05 -10.53 -4.39
C GLU A 114 5.18 -9.24 -3.62
N PHE A 115 5.42 -9.35 -2.31
CA PHE A 115 5.73 -8.24 -1.41
C PHE A 115 7.11 -8.44 -0.82
N VAL A 116 7.97 -7.43 -0.95
CA VAL A 116 9.35 -7.46 -0.47
C VAL A 116 9.65 -6.16 0.27
N ARG A 117 10.18 -6.24 1.50
CA ARG A 117 10.59 -5.05 2.23
C ARG A 117 11.79 -4.38 1.55
N ALA A 118 11.86 -3.04 1.59
CA ALA A 118 12.82 -2.26 0.82
C ALA A 118 14.29 -2.64 1.06
N ASP A 119 14.65 -3.06 2.29
CA ASP A 119 16.01 -3.50 2.61
C ASP A 119 16.37 -4.91 2.10
N VAL A 120 15.37 -5.67 1.67
CA VAL A 120 15.53 -7.01 1.09
C VAL A 120 15.42 -6.98 -0.43
N ALA A 121 14.75 -5.97 -0.97
CA ALA A 121 14.58 -5.80 -2.41
C ALA A 121 15.90 -5.39 -3.09
N GLU A 122 16.19 -5.98 -4.23
CA GLU A 122 17.41 -5.66 -5.02
C GLU A 122 17.19 -4.49 -5.98
N THR A 123 15.98 -4.32 -6.49
CA THR A 123 15.65 -3.33 -7.51
C THR A 123 14.19 -2.87 -7.40
N PHE A 124 13.91 -1.69 -7.94
CA PHE A 124 12.55 -1.19 -8.19
C PHE A 124 11.92 -1.71 -9.47
N ASP A 125 12.65 -2.45 -10.29
CA ASP A 125 12.17 -2.87 -11.59
C ASP A 125 11.00 -3.86 -11.48
N GLY A 126 9.99 -3.59 -12.29
CA GLY A 126 8.76 -4.37 -12.29
C GLY A 126 7.84 -4.15 -11.07
N ALA A 127 8.19 -3.27 -10.13
CA ALA A 127 7.31 -2.93 -9.04
C ALA A 127 6.10 -2.13 -9.54
N GLU A 128 4.92 -2.44 -9.00
CA GLU A 128 3.66 -1.71 -9.25
C GLU A 128 3.49 -0.53 -8.30
N GLY A 129 4.04 -0.63 -7.10
CA GLY A 129 3.96 0.41 -6.10
C GLY A 129 4.78 0.13 -4.85
N VAL A 130 4.79 1.12 -3.97
CA VAL A 130 5.45 1.09 -2.67
C VAL A 130 4.41 1.33 -1.59
N LEU A 131 4.32 0.41 -0.64
CA LEU A 131 3.34 0.38 0.43
C LEU A 131 4.02 0.66 1.77
N PHE A 132 3.63 1.74 2.42
CA PHE A 132 4.03 2.11 3.77
C PHE A 132 2.94 1.73 4.76
N PHE A 133 3.33 1.19 5.90
CA PHE A 133 2.53 1.07 7.10
C PHE A 133 3.04 2.11 8.10
N ALA A 134 2.23 3.08 8.46
CA ALA A 134 2.73 4.25 9.19
C ALA A 134 1.73 4.78 10.21
N ALA A 135 2.27 5.22 11.35
CA ALA A 135 1.55 5.99 12.36
C ALA A 135 1.38 7.46 11.90
N PRO A 136 0.50 8.25 12.55
CA PRO A 136 0.13 9.60 12.08
C PRO A 136 1.30 10.54 11.81
N ASP A 137 2.33 10.53 12.64
CA ASP A 137 3.49 11.41 12.45
C ASP A 137 4.30 11.07 11.20
N ALA A 138 4.55 9.78 10.97
CA ALA A 138 5.20 9.33 9.75
C ALA A 138 4.32 9.60 8.51
N LEU A 139 2.99 9.42 8.63
CA LEU A 139 2.04 9.77 7.57
C LEU A 139 2.08 11.26 7.22
N ALA A 140 2.22 12.15 8.21
CA ALA A 140 2.36 13.59 7.94
C ALA A 140 3.55 13.88 7.03
N GLY A 141 4.69 13.23 7.26
CA GLY A 141 5.86 13.33 6.38
C GLY A 141 5.61 12.76 4.98
N LEU A 142 5.01 11.58 4.88
CA LEU A 142 4.71 10.92 3.61
C LEU A 142 3.73 11.75 2.76
N VAL A 143 2.67 12.30 3.36
CA VAL A 143 1.69 13.16 2.69
C VAL A 143 2.35 14.45 2.21
N THR A 144 3.15 15.11 3.05
CA THR A 144 3.85 16.34 2.68
C THR A 144 4.86 16.09 1.56
N TRP A 145 5.56 14.96 1.58
CA TRP A 145 6.46 14.56 0.49
C TRP A 145 5.69 14.31 -0.82
N ALA A 146 4.55 13.61 -0.76
CA ALA A 146 3.71 13.34 -1.93
C ALA A 146 3.10 14.61 -2.56
N THR A 147 2.89 15.65 -1.76
CA THR A 147 2.32 16.92 -2.23
C THR A 147 3.38 17.99 -2.53
N PHE A 148 4.66 17.71 -2.32
CA PHE A 148 5.74 18.69 -2.48
C PHE A 148 5.80 19.33 -3.88
N ASP A 149 5.54 18.55 -4.93
CA ASP A 149 5.52 18.99 -6.33
C ASP A 149 4.18 18.71 -7.03
N ASN A 150 3.13 18.48 -6.25
CA ASN A 150 1.80 18.13 -6.76
C ASN A 150 0.71 18.87 -5.98
N ASN A 151 0.16 19.94 -6.58
CA ASN A 151 -0.92 20.75 -6.00
C ASN A 151 -2.34 20.24 -6.33
N ALA A 152 -2.48 19.05 -6.93
CA ALA A 152 -3.80 18.50 -7.17
C ALA A 152 -4.54 18.26 -5.84
N ALA A 153 -5.82 18.61 -5.79
CA ALA A 153 -6.63 18.46 -4.59
C ALA A 153 -6.75 17.00 -4.14
N ASP A 154 -6.57 16.06 -5.06
CA ASP A 154 -6.57 14.61 -4.85
C ASP A 154 -5.18 13.97 -4.96
N ALA A 155 -4.10 14.76 -4.83
CA ALA A 155 -2.72 14.22 -4.81
C ALA A 155 -2.54 13.09 -3.81
N VAL A 156 -3.27 13.18 -2.69
CA VAL A 156 -3.45 12.09 -1.73
C VAL A 156 -4.95 11.84 -1.58
N ALA A 157 -5.40 10.68 -2.03
CA ALA A 157 -6.81 10.29 -2.01
C ALA A 157 -7.04 9.18 -0.97
N SER A 158 -8.25 9.13 -0.43
CA SER A 158 -8.68 8.08 0.50
C SER A 158 -10.06 7.55 0.11
N PRO A 159 -10.20 6.94 -1.08
CA PRO A 159 -11.46 6.35 -1.48
C PRO A 159 -11.74 5.13 -0.59
N PHE A 160 -12.92 5.14 0.06
CA PHE A 160 -13.30 4.06 0.95
C PHE A 160 -13.55 2.77 0.16
N GLY A 161 -12.82 1.73 0.52
CA GLY A 161 -12.94 0.38 -0.04
C GLY A 161 -12.36 -0.65 0.91
N SER A 162 -12.25 -1.90 0.47
CA SER A 162 -11.59 -2.93 1.29
C SER A 162 -10.11 -2.63 1.49
N GLY A 163 -9.52 -3.14 2.58
CA GLY A 163 -8.09 -3.01 2.82
C GLY A 163 -7.24 -3.45 1.62
N CYS A 164 -7.59 -4.57 0.98
CA CYS A 164 -6.87 -5.06 -0.21
C CYS A 164 -6.97 -4.10 -1.39
N SER A 165 -8.10 -3.40 -1.60
CA SER A 165 -8.23 -2.40 -2.66
C SER A 165 -7.33 -1.20 -2.40
N SER A 166 -7.22 -0.76 -1.16
CA SER A 166 -6.42 0.41 -0.80
C SER A 166 -4.90 0.19 -0.87
N VAL A 167 -4.44 -1.05 -0.71
CA VAL A 167 -2.98 -1.34 -0.71
C VAL A 167 -2.47 -1.89 -2.04
N VAL A 168 -3.33 -2.43 -2.91
CA VAL A 168 -2.92 -2.99 -4.21
C VAL A 168 -3.69 -2.37 -5.37
N ALA A 169 -5.02 -2.55 -5.41
CA ALA A 169 -5.82 -2.29 -6.61
C ALA A 169 -5.72 -0.84 -7.10
N GLN A 170 -5.84 0.12 -6.17
CA GLN A 170 -5.78 1.55 -6.50
C GLN A 170 -4.40 1.97 -7.04
N ALA A 171 -3.33 1.48 -6.41
CA ALA A 171 -1.98 1.80 -6.85
C ALA A 171 -1.64 1.16 -8.21
N VAL A 172 -2.07 -0.09 -8.44
CA VAL A 172 -1.88 -0.77 -9.74
C VAL A 172 -2.63 -0.04 -10.85
N GLN A 173 -3.90 0.37 -10.61
CA GLN A 173 -4.66 1.16 -11.56
C GLN A 173 -3.98 2.49 -11.88
N GLU A 174 -3.58 3.21 -10.85
CA GLU A 174 -2.94 4.52 -10.99
C GLU A 174 -1.58 4.40 -11.71
N ASN A 175 -0.77 3.41 -11.37
CA ASN A 175 0.51 3.14 -12.04
C ASN A 175 0.31 2.84 -13.53
N ARG A 176 -0.66 1.99 -13.86
CA ARG A 176 -1.01 1.66 -15.24
C ARG A 176 -1.42 2.88 -16.07
N ASN A 177 -2.13 3.82 -15.44
CA ASN A 177 -2.64 5.03 -16.09
C ASN A 177 -1.61 6.18 -16.09
N GLY A 178 -0.42 6.00 -15.53
CA GLY A 178 0.59 7.05 -15.40
C GLY A 178 0.14 8.19 -14.48
N GLY A 179 -0.79 7.91 -13.54
CA GLY A 179 -1.31 8.89 -12.62
C GLY A 179 -0.34 9.21 -11.48
N ARG A 180 -0.66 10.28 -10.72
CA ARG A 180 0.21 10.82 -9.67
C ARG A 180 -0.42 10.79 -8.28
N ARG A 181 -1.60 10.15 -8.11
CA ARG A 181 -2.27 10.05 -6.81
C ARG A 181 -1.60 9.01 -5.94
N CYS A 182 -1.43 9.35 -4.67
CA CYS A 182 -1.10 8.41 -3.60
C CYS A 182 -2.38 8.09 -2.83
N PHE A 183 -2.42 6.96 -2.11
CA PHE A 183 -3.64 6.54 -1.45
C PHE A 183 -3.41 6.25 0.03
N LEU A 184 -4.24 6.88 0.89
CA LEU A 184 -4.41 6.48 2.28
C LEU A 184 -5.44 5.37 2.38
N GLY A 185 -5.18 4.36 3.19
CA GLY A 185 -6.04 3.20 3.32
C GLY A 185 -6.10 2.60 4.71
N LEU A 186 -6.69 1.42 4.80
CA LEU A 186 -6.97 0.67 6.03
C LEU A 186 -8.08 1.31 6.91
N PHE A 187 -9.00 2.04 6.30
CA PHE A 187 -10.20 2.55 6.97
C PHE A 187 -11.35 1.53 7.02
N ASP A 188 -11.23 0.42 6.32
CA ASP A 188 -12.18 -0.70 6.35
C ASP A 188 -12.15 -1.37 7.74
N PRO A 189 -13.26 -1.36 8.50
CA PRO A 189 -13.29 -1.98 9.82
C PRO A 189 -12.91 -3.46 9.83
N SER A 190 -13.15 -4.19 8.74
CA SER A 190 -12.84 -5.63 8.66
C SER A 190 -11.33 -5.93 8.64
N VAL A 191 -10.51 -4.97 8.24
CA VAL A 191 -9.04 -5.12 8.22
C VAL A 191 -8.39 -4.67 9.53
N ARG A 192 -9.03 -3.78 10.29
CA ARG A 192 -8.45 -3.20 11.51
C ARG A 192 -7.95 -4.20 12.54
N PRO A 193 -8.60 -5.37 12.78
CA PRO A 193 -8.08 -6.37 13.70
C PRO A 193 -6.75 -7.04 13.27
N TRP A 194 -6.29 -6.80 12.03
CA TRP A 194 -5.10 -7.43 11.45
C TRP A 194 -3.89 -6.49 11.36
N VAL A 195 -4.05 -5.27 11.81
CA VAL A 195 -3.00 -4.24 11.86
C VAL A 195 -3.08 -3.51 13.20
N GLU A 196 -2.00 -2.84 13.58
CA GLU A 196 -1.91 -2.07 14.82
C GLU A 196 -2.95 -0.93 14.82
N PRO A 197 -3.52 -0.57 16.00
CA PRO A 197 -4.61 0.41 16.09
C PRO A 197 -4.30 1.79 15.52
N ASP A 198 -3.06 2.23 15.62
CA ASP A 198 -2.54 3.54 15.21
C ASP A 198 -1.88 3.53 13.82
N VAL A 199 -1.89 2.39 13.13
CA VAL A 199 -1.25 2.26 11.81
C VAL A 199 -2.29 2.35 10.69
N LEU A 200 -1.97 3.15 9.68
CA LEU A 200 -2.66 3.22 8.39
C LEU A 200 -1.69 2.83 7.26
N SER A 201 -2.23 2.56 6.07
CA SER A 201 -1.42 2.38 4.88
C SER A 201 -1.30 3.68 4.09
N PHE A 202 -0.14 3.89 3.50
CA PHE A 202 0.07 4.88 2.46
C PHE A 202 0.72 4.17 1.28
N VAL A 203 0.04 4.15 0.14
CA VAL A 203 0.56 3.48 -1.05
C VAL A 203 0.84 4.48 -2.15
N VAL A 204 1.99 4.34 -2.78
CA VAL A 204 2.47 5.18 -3.87
C VAL A 204 2.63 4.32 -5.10
N PRO A 205 1.95 4.63 -6.24
CA PRO A 205 2.20 3.97 -7.52
C PRO A 205 3.66 4.11 -7.94
N MET A 206 4.23 3.12 -8.58
CA MET A 206 5.66 3.11 -8.86
C MET A 206 6.12 4.26 -9.76
N SER A 207 5.28 4.66 -10.75
CA SER A 207 5.53 5.83 -11.58
C SER A 207 5.73 7.10 -10.75
N ARG A 208 4.80 7.34 -9.83
CA ARG A 208 4.86 8.50 -8.91
C ARG A 208 6.00 8.38 -7.89
N PHE A 209 6.25 7.19 -7.37
CA PHE A 209 7.32 6.97 -6.40
C PHE A 209 8.70 7.33 -6.95
N ARG A 210 8.97 7.01 -8.23
CA ARG A 210 10.22 7.39 -8.90
C ARG A 210 10.40 8.91 -8.98
N GLU A 211 9.34 9.67 -9.28
CA GLU A 211 9.35 11.13 -9.25
C GLU A 211 9.64 11.65 -7.84
N MET A 212 8.91 11.16 -6.85
CA MET A 212 9.08 11.54 -5.45
C MET A 212 10.50 11.27 -4.94
N CYS A 213 11.11 10.14 -5.28
CA CYS A 213 12.50 9.84 -4.95
C CYS A 213 13.48 10.87 -5.50
N GLY A 214 13.26 11.35 -6.73
CA GLY A 214 14.09 12.39 -7.35
C GLY A 214 14.09 13.73 -6.59
N MET A 215 13.04 14.00 -5.81
CA MET A 215 12.85 15.25 -5.07
C MET A 215 12.87 15.09 -3.55
N MET A 216 13.11 13.88 -3.04
CA MET A 216 13.01 13.59 -1.62
C MET A 216 13.87 14.52 -0.77
N ARG A 217 15.13 14.74 -1.16
CA ARG A 217 16.08 15.61 -0.43
C ARG A 217 15.72 17.09 -0.48
N ALA A 218 15.00 17.53 -1.48
CA ALA A 218 14.53 18.91 -1.59
C ALA A 218 13.23 19.16 -0.82
N SER A 219 12.56 18.11 -0.36
CA SER A 219 11.29 18.20 0.38
C SER A 219 11.51 18.57 1.85
N CYS A 220 10.40 18.72 2.58
CA CYS A 220 10.43 19.04 4.01
C CYS A 220 11.11 17.97 4.89
N LEU A 221 11.34 16.77 4.36
CA LEU A 221 11.87 15.63 5.12
C LEU A 221 13.34 15.80 5.55
N PHE A 222 14.03 16.81 5.00
CA PHE A 222 15.43 17.11 5.32
C PHE A 222 15.58 18.58 5.74
N ASP A 223 16.41 18.82 6.74
CA ASP A 223 16.90 20.15 7.18
C ASP A 223 15.81 21.21 7.46
N THR A 224 14.57 20.79 7.79
CA THR A 224 13.50 21.71 8.16
C THR A 224 13.20 21.64 9.67
N HIS A 225 12.96 22.81 10.25
CA HIS A 225 12.70 22.93 11.70
C HIS A 225 11.45 22.13 12.14
N ALA A 226 10.36 22.19 11.38
CA ALA A 226 9.14 21.50 11.74
C ALA A 226 9.31 19.97 11.67
N TRP A 227 9.93 19.46 10.61
CA TRP A 227 10.13 18.03 10.44
C TRP A 227 11.13 17.47 11.45
N SER A 228 12.18 18.21 11.81
CA SER A 228 13.14 17.78 12.84
C SER A 228 12.46 17.45 14.16
N LYS A 229 11.48 18.27 14.59
CA LYS A 229 10.69 18.01 15.81
C LYS A 229 9.78 16.78 15.68
N VAL A 230 9.15 16.60 14.52
CA VAL A 230 8.29 15.42 14.27
C VAL A 230 9.14 14.15 14.25
N ARG A 231 10.29 14.17 13.55
CA ARG A 231 11.23 13.05 13.49
C ARG A 231 11.78 12.68 14.88
N GLU A 232 12.09 13.68 15.72
CA GLU A 232 12.50 13.46 17.09
C GLU A 232 11.41 12.74 17.89
N ARG A 233 10.15 13.19 17.80
CA ARG A 233 9.01 12.52 18.43
C ARG A 233 8.81 11.10 17.93
N ILE A 234 8.82 10.86 16.62
CA ILE A 234 8.73 9.52 16.03
C ILE A 234 9.75 8.55 16.67
N ASN A 235 10.97 9.02 16.97
CA ASN A 235 12.05 8.16 17.43
C ASN A 235 12.18 8.09 18.96
N ASN A 236 11.55 9.01 19.71
CA ASN A 236 11.66 9.10 21.17
C ASN A 236 10.39 8.67 21.94
N ASP A 237 9.21 8.62 21.30
CA ASP A 237 8.00 8.14 21.95
C ASP A 237 8.14 6.67 22.35
N ASN A 238 8.09 6.44 23.67
CA ASN A 238 8.07 5.12 24.32
C ASN A 238 6.67 4.50 24.31
#